data_47e7432069619935cd42813fb3bb968d
#
_entry.id   47e7432069619935cd42813fb3bb968d
#
_cell.length_a   1.000
_cell.length_b   1.000
_cell.length_c   1.000
_cell.angle_alpha   90.00
_cell.angle_beta   90.00
_cell.angle_gamma   90.00
#
_symmetry.space_group_name_H-M   'P 1'
#
loop_
_entity.id
_entity.type
_entity.pdbx_description
1 polymer ?
#
loop_
_entity_poly.entity_id
_entity_poly.type
_entity_poly.pdbx_seq_one_letter_code
_entity_poly.pdbx_strand_id
1 'polypeptide(L)'
;MKGLGTLVAIQALLATISGVLISQMSLVGRVGISVLYNQYGVFKIWWKTALLLFAIQLVLVLALWLTKRLLGRKLAFVVLLLILVFGLSGAYFTYLDFTTTTHRLMQANFHAGGYLFWGTWGLTCLYFMVMPIKRQKPEANVFVAPPARDLINTISNDHPEG
;
A
#
# COMPACT_ATOMS: atom_id res chain seq x y z
N MET A 1 1.96 -14.75 -6.70
CA MET A 1 2.17 -13.75 -5.62
C MET A 1 3.63 -13.61 -5.16
N LYS A 2 4.60 -14.13 -5.94
CA LYS A 2 6.04 -14.11 -5.56
C LYS A 2 6.64 -12.69 -5.43
N GLY A 3 6.11 -11.68 -6.14
CA GLY A 3 6.63 -10.30 -6.09
C GLY A 3 6.11 -9.43 -4.94
N LEU A 4 4.95 -9.76 -4.34
CA LEU A 4 4.40 -8.97 -3.24
C LEU A 4 5.24 -9.11 -1.95
N GLY A 5 5.70 -10.32 -1.65
CA GLY A 5 6.59 -10.56 -0.51
C GLY A 5 7.91 -9.81 -0.64
N THR A 6 8.48 -9.79 -1.85
CA THR A 6 9.70 -9.01 -2.15
C THR A 6 9.47 -7.51 -1.95
N LEU A 7 8.32 -6.98 -2.42
CA LEU A 7 7.97 -5.57 -2.21
C LEU A 7 7.90 -5.24 -0.70
N VAL A 8 7.20 -6.07 0.09
CA VAL A 8 7.06 -5.87 1.54
C VAL A 8 8.42 -5.93 2.24
N ALA A 9 9.31 -6.85 1.83
CA ALA A 9 10.67 -6.94 2.37
C ALA A 9 11.50 -5.67 2.06
N ILE A 10 11.41 -5.17 0.83
CA ILE A 10 12.06 -3.90 0.44
C ILE A 10 11.51 -2.73 1.25
N GLN A 11 10.19 -2.67 1.44
CA GLN A 11 9.56 -1.63 2.26
C GLN A 11 10.02 -1.69 3.72
N ALA A 12 10.13 -2.89 4.31
CA ALA A 12 10.62 -3.04 5.68
C ALA A 12 12.05 -2.51 5.81
N LEU A 13 12.92 -2.81 4.83
CA LEU A 13 14.29 -2.30 4.78
C LEU A 13 14.31 -0.77 4.67
N LEU A 14 13.58 -0.20 3.71
CA LEU A 14 13.54 1.24 3.47
C LEU A 14 12.91 1.99 4.65
N ALA A 15 11.86 1.46 5.28
CA ALA A 15 11.25 2.02 6.48
C ALA A 15 12.23 2.01 7.67
N THR A 16 13.04 0.96 7.80
CA THR A 16 14.08 0.87 8.84
C THR A 16 15.15 1.95 8.62
N ILE A 17 15.67 2.08 7.40
CA ILE A 17 16.65 3.12 7.04
C ILE A 17 16.05 4.51 7.29
N SER A 18 14.83 4.76 6.83
CA SER A 18 14.12 6.03 7.04
C SER A 18 13.93 6.32 8.53
N GLY A 19 13.54 5.33 9.33
CA GLY A 19 13.38 5.46 10.78
C GLY A 19 14.68 5.81 11.49
N VAL A 20 15.80 5.19 11.11
CA VAL A 20 17.13 5.51 11.63
C VAL A 20 17.52 6.95 11.26
N LEU A 21 17.36 7.35 10.00
CA LEU A 21 17.69 8.70 9.54
C LEU A 21 16.86 9.78 10.24
N ILE A 22 15.56 9.57 10.39
CA ILE A 22 14.66 10.50 11.09
C ILE A 22 15.04 10.62 12.57
N SER A 23 15.42 9.53 13.22
CA SER A 23 15.79 9.55 14.63
C SER A 23 17.13 10.28 14.90
N GLN A 24 17.96 10.46 13.88
CA GLN A 24 19.21 11.24 13.95
C GLN A 24 18.95 12.76 13.88
N MET A 25 18.00 13.23 14.68
CA MET A 25 17.69 14.66 14.77
C MET A 25 18.81 15.43 15.44
N SER A 26 18.93 16.74 15.14
CA SER A 26 19.79 17.65 15.88
C SER A 26 19.36 17.75 17.35
N LEU A 27 20.29 18.18 18.24
CA LEU A 27 19.99 18.43 19.66
C LEU A 27 18.83 19.43 19.82
N VAL A 28 18.75 20.44 18.94
CA VAL A 28 17.67 21.44 18.92
C VAL A 28 16.32 20.77 18.62
N GLY A 29 16.27 19.84 17.65
CA GLY A 29 15.07 19.07 17.34
C GLY A 29 14.62 18.18 18.51
N ARG A 30 15.55 17.52 19.20
CA ARG A 30 15.25 16.66 20.37
C ARG A 30 14.70 17.45 21.55
N VAL A 31 15.25 18.63 21.82
CA VAL A 31 14.78 19.53 22.89
C VAL A 31 13.41 20.10 22.52
N GLY A 32 13.23 20.58 21.29
CA GLY A 32 11.95 21.11 20.83
C GLY A 32 10.81 20.10 20.97
N ILE A 33 11.02 18.84 20.56
CA ILE A 33 10.04 17.76 20.72
C ILE A 33 9.80 17.46 22.21
N SER A 34 10.82 17.57 23.08
CA SER A 34 10.66 17.26 24.50
C SER A 34 9.86 18.31 25.26
N VAL A 35 9.97 19.58 24.87
CA VAL A 35 9.41 20.71 25.61
C VAL A 35 8.07 21.16 25.03
N LEU A 36 7.97 21.24 23.70
CA LEU A 36 6.80 21.80 23.01
C LEU A 36 5.86 20.73 22.46
N TYR A 37 6.36 19.53 22.12
CA TYR A 37 5.60 18.53 21.38
C TYR A 37 5.82 17.13 21.96
N ASN A 38 5.42 16.90 23.20
CA ASN A 38 5.59 15.61 23.90
C ASN A 38 4.93 14.43 23.17
N GLN A 39 3.94 14.72 22.32
CA GLN A 39 3.21 13.74 21.50
C GLN A 39 4.08 13.11 20.39
N TYR A 40 5.14 13.78 19.95
CA TYR A 40 6.05 13.29 18.92
C TYR A 40 7.27 12.52 19.44
N GLY A 41 7.22 12.08 20.70
CA GLY A 41 8.28 11.27 21.32
C GLY A 41 8.60 9.97 20.57
N VAL A 42 7.68 9.48 19.73
CA VAL A 42 7.87 8.31 18.88
C VAL A 42 9.06 8.49 17.92
N PHE A 43 9.26 9.69 17.38
CA PHE A 43 10.32 9.98 16.40
C PHE A 43 11.72 10.05 17.00
N LYS A 44 11.86 10.08 18.32
CA LYS A 44 13.16 10.01 19.00
C LYS A 44 13.76 8.61 19.00
N ILE A 45 12.94 7.59 18.85
CA ILE A 45 13.32 6.19 18.98
C ILE A 45 13.23 5.55 17.60
N TRP A 46 14.37 5.24 17.02
CA TRP A 46 14.49 4.77 15.63
C TRP A 46 13.58 3.59 15.28
N TRP A 47 13.47 2.58 16.16
CA TRP A 47 12.65 1.40 15.88
C TRP A 47 11.15 1.70 15.91
N LYS A 48 10.70 2.61 16.80
CA LYS A 48 9.28 3.06 16.83
C LYS A 48 8.93 3.83 15.57
N THR A 49 9.82 4.73 15.14
CA THR A 49 9.67 5.45 13.87
C THR A 49 9.63 4.49 12.69
N ALA A 50 10.56 3.53 12.64
CA ALA A 50 10.60 2.53 11.57
C ALA A 50 9.32 1.70 11.52
N LEU A 51 8.80 1.23 12.67
CA LEU A 51 7.54 0.49 12.75
C LEU A 51 6.35 1.34 12.30
N LEU A 52 6.28 2.59 12.70
CA LEU A 52 5.21 3.50 12.28
C LEU A 52 5.22 3.69 10.76
N LEU A 53 6.39 4.01 10.18
CA LEU A 53 6.53 4.20 8.74
C LEU A 53 6.21 2.92 7.97
N PHE A 54 6.67 1.77 8.47
CA PHE A 54 6.37 0.48 7.86
C PHE A 54 4.88 0.15 7.93
N ALA A 55 4.21 0.40 9.05
CA ALA A 55 2.76 0.20 9.19
C ALA A 55 1.98 1.04 8.18
N ILE A 56 2.34 2.31 7.98
CA ILE A 56 1.72 3.18 6.97
C ILE A 56 1.93 2.60 5.55
N GLN A 57 3.13 2.12 5.24
CA GLN A 57 3.43 1.50 3.95
C GLN A 57 2.66 0.19 3.74
N LEU A 58 2.46 -0.63 4.79
CA LEU A 58 1.65 -1.84 4.72
C LEU A 58 0.17 -1.52 4.44
N VAL A 59 -0.37 -0.50 5.08
CA VAL A 59 -1.74 -0.02 4.82
C VAL A 59 -1.86 0.42 3.35
N LEU A 60 -0.87 1.14 2.82
CA LEU A 60 -0.82 1.51 1.41
C LEU A 60 -0.83 0.29 0.49
N VAL A 61 0.04 -0.70 0.75
CA VAL A 61 0.08 -1.94 -0.03
C VAL A 61 -1.27 -2.65 -0.02
N LEU A 62 -1.88 -2.76 1.17
CA LEU A 62 -3.19 -3.39 1.33
C LEU A 62 -4.27 -2.64 0.55
N ALA A 63 -4.29 -1.31 0.65
CA ALA A 63 -5.24 -0.47 -0.07
C ALA A 63 -5.10 -0.62 -1.59
N LEU A 64 -3.87 -0.57 -2.12
CA LEU A 64 -3.58 -0.73 -3.55
C LEU A 64 -3.90 -2.14 -4.05
N TRP A 65 -3.58 -3.16 -3.25
CA TRP A 65 -3.92 -4.55 -3.56
C TRP A 65 -5.44 -4.75 -3.62
N LEU A 66 -6.17 -4.22 -2.62
CA LEU A 66 -7.63 -4.30 -2.55
C LEU A 66 -8.28 -3.56 -3.72
N THR A 67 -7.80 -2.36 -4.03
CA THR A 67 -8.22 -1.56 -5.19
C THR A 67 -8.14 -2.37 -6.48
N LYS A 68 -7.01 -3.02 -6.73
CA LYS A 68 -6.83 -3.86 -7.93
C LYS A 68 -7.67 -5.13 -7.93
N ARG A 69 -8.00 -5.66 -6.76
CA ARG A 69 -8.82 -6.88 -6.64
C ARG A 69 -10.30 -6.59 -6.84
N LEU A 70 -10.80 -5.49 -6.28
CA LEU A 70 -12.23 -5.17 -6.24
C LEU A 70 -12.68 -4.32 -7.43
N LEU A 71 -11.85 -3.39 -7.90
CA LEU A 71 -12.25 -2.43 -8.93
C LEU A 71 -11.93 -2.94 -10.35
N GLY A 72 -12.69 -2.44 -11.34
CA GLY A 72 -12.43 -2.64 -12.78
C GLY A 72 -11.06 -2.07 -13.17
N ARG A 73 -10.44 -2.62 -14.24
CA ARG A 73 -9.08 -2.23 -14.66
C ARG A 73 -8.92 -0.72 -14.85
N LYS A 74 -9.90 -0.07 -15.48
CA LYS A 74 -9.88 1.39 -15.73
C LYS A 74 -9.99 2.16 -14.41
N LEU A 75 -10.96 1.80 -13.55
CA LEU A 75 -11.19 2.48 -12.29
C LEU A 75 -10.03 2.26 -11.30
N ALA A 76 -9.49 1.04 -11.23
CA ALA A 76 -8.30 0.75 -10.43
C ALA A 76 -7.10 1.63 -10.85
N PHE A 77 -6.88 1.81 -12.16
CA PHE A 77 -5.80 2.68 -12.65
C PHE A 77 -5.99 4.13 -12.22
N VAL A 78 -7.21 4.67 -12.31
CA VAL A 78 -7.53 6.05 -11.86
C VAL A 78 -7.27 6.20 -10.36
N VAL A 79 -7.72 5.24 -9.54
CA VAL A 79 -7.50 5.29 -8.08
C VAL A 79 -6.01 5.20 -7.75
N LEU A 80 -5.24 4.34 -8.44
CA LEU A 80 -3.78 4.26 -8.25
C LEU A 80 -3.11 5.60 -8.59
N LEU A 81 -3.53 6.24 -9.67
CA LEU A 81 -3.02 7.55 -10.08
C LEU A 81 -3.34 8.62 -9.02
N LEU A 82 -4.56 8.64 -8.49
CA LEU A 82 -4.95 9.57 -7.42
C LEU A 82 -4.09 9.37 -6.16
N ILE A 83 -3.85 8.11 -5.75
CA ILE A 83 -2.99 7.79 -4.60
C ILE A 83 -1.55 8.21 -4.85
N LEU A 84 -1.04 8.07 -6.08
CA LEU A 84 0.29 8.56 -6.47
C LEU A 84 0.36 10.08 -6.38
N VAL A 85 -0.61 10.80 -6.94
CA VAL A 85 -0.68 12.27 -6.87
C VAL A 85 -0.77 12.74 -5.42
N PHE A 86 -1.55 12.07 -4.58
CA PHE A 86 -1.61 12.36 -3.15
C PHE A 86 -0.24 12.20 -2.48
N GLY A 87 0.50 11.14 -2.79
CA GLY A 87 1.87 10.94 -2.29
C GLY A 87 2.85 12.02 -2.76
N LEU A 88 2.77 12.44 -4.04
CA LEU A 88 3.59 13.53 -4.58
C LEU A 88 3.27 14.87 -3.92
N SER A 89 1.99 15.14 -3.67
CA SER A 89 1.56 16.32 -2.92
C SER A 89 2.12 16.31 -1.48
N GLY A 90 2.05 15.16 -0.80
CA GLY A 90 2.65 15.00 0.53
C GLY A 90 4.16 15.21 0.53
N ALA A 91 4.87 14.70 -0.48
CA ALA A 91 6.30 14.94 -0.66
C ALA A 91 6.61 16.43 -0.86
N TYR A 92 5.80 17.11 -1.65
CA TYR A 92 5.94 18.55 -1.89
C TYR A 92 5.70 19.37 -0.61
N PHE A 93 4.64 19.08 0.15
CA PHE A 93 4.39 19.73 1.43
C PHE A 93 5.51 19.47 2.44
N THR A 94 6.06 18.26 2.48
CA THR A 94 7.22 17.92 3.32
C THR A 94 8.44 18.74 2.89
N TYR A 95 8.67 18.91 1.59
CA TYR A 95 9.73 19.76 1.07
C TYR A 95 9.57 21.24 1.51
N LEU A 96 8.35 21.78 1.37
CA LEU A 96 8.06 23.15 1.84
C LEU A 96 8.31 23.29 3.34
N ASP A 97 7.85 22.34 4.15
CA ASP A 97 8.04 22.33 5.59
C ASP A 97 9.52 22.32 5.96
N PHE A 98 10.33 21.50 5.28
CA PHE A 98 11.77 21.42 5.51
C PHE A 98 12.55 22.67 5.04
N THR A 99 12.00 23.48 4.16
CA THR A 99 12.68 24.67 3.62
C THR A 99 12.21 25.97 4.26
N THR A 100 10.95 26.05 4.70
CA THR A 100 10.32 27.30 5.15
C THR A 100 10.09 27.38 6.65
N THR A 101 10.07 26.22 7.36
CA THR A 101 9.79 26.19 8.80
C THR A 101 11.06 26.01 9.65
N THR A 102 10.88 25.93 10.97
CA THR A 102 11.96 25.62 11.92
C THR A 102 12.60 24.25 11.68
N HIS A 103 11.95 23.36 10.93
CA HIS A 103 12.52 22.07 10.52
C HIS A 103 13.74 22.21 9.60
N ARG A 104 13.95 23.38 8.97
CA ARG A 104 15.18 23.71 8.23
C ARG A 104 16.44 23.59 9.11
N LEU A 105 16.33 23.79 10.43
CA LEU A 105 17.44 23.67 11.38
C LEU A 105 17.77 22.21 11.76
N MET A 106 16.96 21.25 11.32
CA MET A 106 17.23 19.84 11.54
C MET A 106 18.35 19.36 10.60
N GLN A 107 19.04 18.28 11.01
CA GLN A 107 20.13 17.73 10.20
C GLN A 107 19.65 17.16 8.86
N ALA A 108 20.52 17.17 7.85
CA ALA A 108 20.25 16.62 6.52
C ALA A 108 19.73 15.17 6.55
N ASN A 109 20.18 14.38 7.54
CA ASN A 109 19.72 13.00 7.72
C ASN A 109 18.21 12.90 8.00
N PHE A 110 17.67 13.84 8.79
CA PHE A 110 16.24 13.91 9.06
C PHE A 110 15.44 14.15 7.77
N HIS A 111 15.90 15.12 6.96
CA HIS A 111 15.27 15.42 5.66
C HIS A 111 15.35 14.22 4.71
N ALA A 112 16.51 13.57 4.65
CA ALA A 112 16.71 12.38 3.82
C ALA A 112 15.76 11.24 4.20
N GLY A 113 15.51 11.01 5.49
CA GLY A 113 14.55 10.03 5.98
C GLY A 113 13.12 10.32 5.54
N GLY A 114 12.69 11.59 5.59
CA GLY A 114 11.39 12.03 5.10
C GLY A 114 11.23 11.82 3.59
N TYR A 115 12.23 12.19 2.80
CA TYR A 115 12.20 11.98 1.35
C TYR A 115 12.23 10.49 0.97
N LEU A 116 12.96 9.67 1.71
CA LEU A 116 13.00 8.22 1.50
C LEU A 116 11.62 7.57 1.73
N PHE A 117 10.88 8.04 2.72
CA PHE A 117 9.51 7.58 2.97
C PHE A 117 8.61 7.84 1.76
N TRP A 118 8.63 9.07 1.22
CA TRP A 118 7.83 9.42 0.04
C TRP A 118 8.31 8.72 -1.24
N GLY A 119 9.62 8.51 -1.37
CA GLY A 119 10.19 7.70 -2.46
C GLY A 119 9.67 6.25 -2.43
N THR A 120 9.59 5.66 -1.23
CA THR A 120 9.02 4.31 -1.03
C THR A 120 7.53 4.28 -1.37
N TRP A 121 6.77 5.33 -1.05
CA TRP A 121 5.37 5.49 -1.45
C TRP A 121 5.22 5.46 -2.97
N GLY A 122 6.00 6.30 -3.67
CA GLY A 122 6.00 6.35 -5.14
C GLY A 122 6.39 5.00 -5.76
N LEU A 123 7.43 4.35 -5.25
CA LEU A 123 7.87 3.02 -5.69
C LEU A 123 6.74 2.00 -5.57
N THR A 124 5.99 2.04 -4.46
CA THR A 124 4.86 1.14 -4.23
C THR A 124 3.74 1.37 -5.24
N CYS A 125 3.38 2.63 -5.49
CA CYS A 125 2.37 2.97 -6.50
C CYS A 125 2.81 2.50 -7.91
N LEU A 126 4.06 2.75 -8.30
CA LEU A 126 4.62 2.32 -9.59
C LEU A 126 4.62 0.79 -9.71
N TYR A 127 5.03 0.08 -8.68
CA TYR A 127 4.97 -1.39 -8.66
C TYR A 127 3.56 -1.89 -8.97
N PHE A 128 2.55 -1.36 -8.30
CA PHE A 128 1.17 -1.76 -8.53
C PHE A 128 0.63 -1.29 -9.90
N MET A 129 1.15 -0.21 -10.48
CA MET A 129 0.77 0.20 -11.84
C MET A 129 1.29 -0.78 -12.89
N VAL A 130 2.52 -1.25 -12.75
CA VAL A 130 3.19 -2.13 -13.72
C VAL A 130 2.76 -3.60 -13.58
N MET A 131 2.61 -4.10 -12.34
CA MET A 131 2.31 -5.51 -12.10
C MET A 131 0.83 -5.85 -12.37
N PRO A 132 0.52 -6.75 -13.31
CA PRO A 132 -0.84 -7.25 -13.51
C PRO A 132 -1.22 -8.19 -12.36
N ILE A 133 -2.26 -7.87 -11.59
CA ILE A 133 -2.87 -8.83 -10.67
C ILE A 133 -3.85 -9.70 -11.46
N LYS A 134 -3.59 -11.00 -11.49
CA LYS A 134 -4.51 -11.98 -12.07
C LYS A 134 -5.81 -11.95 -11.27
N ARG A 135 -6.90 -11.54 -11.89
CA ARG A 135 -8.25 -11.74 -11.34
C ARG A 135 -8.60 -13.21 -11.48
N GLN A 136 -9.09 -13.83 -10.42
CA GLN A 136 -9.86 -15.04 -10.58
C GLN A 136 -11.08 -14.68 -11.42
N LYS A 137 -11.20 -15.27 -12.62
CA LYS A 137 -12.49 -15.29 -13.32
C LYS A 137 -13.49 -15.94 -12.36
N PRO A 138 -14.68 -15.34 -12.15
CA PRO A 138 -15.76 -16.08 -11.53
C PRO A 138 -15.88 -17.38 -12.35
N GLU A 139 -15.79 -18.52 -11.70
CA GLU A 139 -16.20 -19.77 -12.33
C GLU A 139 -17.65 -19.53 -12.74
N ALA A 140 -17.88 -19.34 -14.03
CA ALA A 140 -19.22 -19.45 -14.57
C ALA A 140 -19.65 -20.86 -14.16
N ASN A 141 -20.61 -20.95 -13.25
CA ASN A 141 -21.31 -22.20 -13.02
C ASN A 141 -21.87 -22.61 -14.39
N VAL A 142 -21.10 -23.41 -15.09
CA VAL A 142 -21.57 -24.06 -16.30
C VAL A 142 -22.64 -24.98 -15.77
N PHE A 143 -23.89 -24.51 -15.83
CA PHE A 143 -25.03 -25.38 -15.71
C PHE A 143 -24.93 -26.33 -16.92
N VAL A 144 -24.26 -27.44 -16.69
CA VAL A 144 -24.24 -28.53 -17.65
C VAL A 144 -25.68 -29.09 -17.63
N ALA A 145 -26.48 -28.66 -18.58
CA ALA A 145 -27.79 -29.26 -18.82
C ALA A 145 -27.57 -30.77 -18.96
N PRO A 146 -28.33 -31.58 -18.25
CA PRO A 146 -28.21 -33.03 -18.39
C PRO A 146 -28.38 -33.40 -19.84
N PRO A 147 -27.61 -34.39 -20.36
CA PRO A 147 -27.69 -34.79 -21.75
C PRO A 147 -29.11 -35.18 -22.06
N ALA A 148 -29.61 -34.76 -23.23
CA ALA A 148 -31.00 -34.95 -23.65
C ALA A 148 -31.47 -36.41 -23.57
N ARG A 149 -30.52 -37.34 -23.54
CA ARG A 149 -30.77 -38.79 -23.39
C ARG A 149 -31.37 -39.14 -22.03
N ASP A 150 -30.98 -38.46 -20.96
CA ASP A 150 -31.50 -38.72 -19.60
C ASP A 150 -32.92 -38.18 -19.45
N LEU A 151 -33.25 -37.09 -20.12
CA LEU A 151 -34.61 -36.55 -20.16
C LEU A 151 -35.59 -37.46 -20.88
N ILE A 152 -35.16 -38.11 -22.00
CA ILE A 152 -35.97 -39.04 -22.74
C ILE A 152 -36.26 -40.29 -21.91
N ASN A 153 -35.30 -40.82 -21.19
CA ASN A 153 -35.49 -42.00 -20.31
C ASN A 153 -36.41 -41.71 -19.12
N THR A 154 -36.41 -40.50 -18.59
CA THR A 154 -37.32 -40.13 -17.49
C THR A 154 -38.77 -40.02 -17.98
N ILE A 155 -38.98 -39.45 -19.16
CA ILE A 155 -40.33 -39.34 -19.78
C ILE A 155 -40.87 -40.70 -20.20
N SER A 156 -40.01 -41.63 -20.65
CA SER A 156 -40.42 -42.99 -21.06
C SER A 156 -40.87 -43.88 -19.90
N ASN A 157 -40.37 -43.62 -18.67
CA ASN A 157 -40.72 -44.42 -17.50
C ASN A 157 -41.96 -43.90 -16.75
N ASP A 158 -42.49 -42.74 -17.09
CA ASP A 158 -43.69 -42.15 -16.45
C ASP A 158 -45.01 -42.48 -17.15
N HIS A 159 -45.03 -43.38 -18.18
CA HIS A 159 -46.26 -43.93 -18.72
C HIS A 159 -46.56 -45.26 -17.99
N PRO A 160 -47.46 -45.29 -16.99
CA PRO A 160 -48.01 -46.53 -16.49
C PRO A 160 -48.91 -47.10 -17.60
N GLU A 161 -48.56 -48.28 -18.05
CA GLU A 161 -49.48 -49.08 -18.88
C GLU A 161 -50.75 -49.35 -18.07
N GLY A 162 -51.88 -48.70 -18.49
CA GLY A 162 -53.22 -48.97 -18.02
C GLY A 162 -53.87 -50.09 -18.81
#